data_681dadf5010c08f4963b46b0413c03ac
#
_entry.id   681dadf5010c08f4963b46b0413c03ac
#
_cell.length_a   1.000
_cell.length_b   1.000
_cell.length_c   1.000
_cell.angle_alpha   90.00
_cell.angle_beta   90.00
_cell.angle_gamma   90.00
#
_symmetry.space_group_name_H-M   'P 1'
#
loop_
_entity.id
_entity.type
_entity.pdbx_description
1 polymer ?
#
loop_
_entity_poly.entity_id
_entity_poly.type
_entity_poly.pdbx_seq_one_letter_code
_entity_poly.pdbx_strand_id
1 'polypeptide(L)'
;MGVRGFESRLSRSVLVLIDGRSVYTPLFAGVYWEVQDTLLEDIDRIEVIRGPGGTIWGPNAVNGVINIITKNARETQGTLVTAGGGSLDQGMLGARYGSGNGKNFNYRIYGKGLARGPEFHPDQERFDSWRMGQGGFRADWDSHTRDKFTLQGDLYDGSAGQRASLTTYSPPLVTLAQSDALLSGGNVLGRWERTFNNDSGIQVQAYYDRTNRHDINYGETRNTFDIDFLHHLTLPWRQAFVWGLGARVSPSNFIEVVPTVLFAPHSTDQLYSAFVEDEIALVDNRLWLTLGSKFLHNNYSGFDVQPTVRLLWTPTVRQSLWAAVSRAVRTPSALEENLQISGLISANPLIFARAVGDGHFSPERMLGYEAGYRTLVAPKLYLDLASFYNHYSDLESIEPAAPFLESSPPPTHLVVPLYLRNGILGNTSGIEIGPEWRPTRWWRLEGSYSYLHMSLRKAASSLDTSTAKSTDGASPRHEVVIQSLVDLPRGFEVDQTYRSVSALPAQKVSSYWTGDAKLSWRPAGRIGFSAVGQNLLQPHHAEFGGDPGGLVGNRRGVYAQITWRSTEK
;
A
#
# COMPACT_ATOMS: atom_id res chain seq x y z
N MET A 1 0.44 -6.20 -5.03
CA MET A 1 0.79 -4.84 -5.52
C MET A 1 2.26 -4.60 -5.25
N GLY A 2 3.00 -4.08 -6.20
CA GLY A 2 4.42 -3.75 -6.08
C GLY A 2 4.74 -2.46 -6.81
N VAL A 3 5.84 -1.83 -6.46
CA VAL A 3 6.42 -0.68 -7.16
C VAL A 3 7.89 -1.01 -7.38
N ARG A 4 8.35 -0.96 -8.63
CA ARG A 4 9.74 -1.28 -9.01
C ARG A 4 10.23 -2.65 -8.52
N GLY A 5 9.36 -3.64 -8.55
CA GLY A 5 9.65 -5.02 -8.16
C GLY A 5 9.15 -5.40 -6.76
N PHE A 6 9.47 -6.64 -6.37
CA PHE A 6 9.05 -7.24 -5.11
C PHE A 6 7.52 -7.33 -4.95
N GLU A 7 6.83 -7.63 -6.05
CA GLU A 7 5.39 -7.86 -5.98
C GLU A 7 5.08 -9.06 -5.09
N SER A 8 4.18 -8.84 -4.16
CA SER A 8 3.68 -9.88 -3.27
C SER A 8 2.22 -9.61 -2.89
N ARG A 9 1.53 -10.61 -2.40
CA ARG A 9 0.18 -10.44 -1.82
C ARG A 9 0.18 -9.43 -0.67
N LEU A 10 1.31 -9.26 0.00
CA LEU A 10 1.45 -8.51 1.23
C LEU A 10 2.00 -7.08 1.04
N SER A 11 2.46 -6.72 -0.17
CA SER A 11 2.99 -5.37 -0.51
C SER A 11 4.11 -4.87 0.43
N ARG A 12 5.05 -5.72 0.78
CA ARG A 12 6.05 -5.52 1.85
C ARG A 12 6.96 -4.29 1.69
N SER A 13 7.19 -3.81 0.48
CA SER A 13 8.17 -2.73 0.19
C SER A 13 7.52 -1.39 -0.16
N VAL A 14 6.20 -1.27 0.03
CA VAL A 14 5.42 -0.07 -0.26
C VAL A 14 4.70 0.39 1.00
N LEU A 15 5.03 1.59 1.47
CA LEU A 15 4.33 2.21 2.60
C LEU A 15 3.01 2.82 2.11
N VAL A 16 1.93 2.60 2.84
CA VAL A 16 0.61 3.16 2.52
C VAL A 16 0.13 4.03 3.68
N LEU A 17 -0.32 5.23 3.34
CA LEU A 17 -0.81 6.24 4.28
C LEU A 17 -2.20 6.72 3.86
N ILE A 18 -3.05 6.99 4.85
CA ILE A 18 -4.32 7.70 4.68
C ILE A 18 -4.31 8.90 5.62
N ASP A 19 -4.30 10.12 5.07
CA ASP A 19 -4.18 11.39 5.81
C ASP A 19 -3.00 11.41 6.80
N GLY A 20 -1.88 10.77 6.45
CA GLY A 20 -0.69 10.65 7.30
C GLY A 20 -0.72 9.51 8.31
N ARG A 21 -1.84 8.81 8.52
CA ARG A 21 -1.92 7.58 9.31
C ARG A 21 -1.39 6.41 8.47
N SER A 22 -0.41 5.68 9.00
CA SER A 22 0.08 4.46 8.37
C SER A 22 -0.95 3.33 8.52
N VAL A 23 -1.35 2.73 7.40
CA VAL A 23 -2.19 1.53 7.35
C VAL A 23 -1.38 0.25 7.17
N TYR A 24 -0.07 0.38 7.23
CA TYR A 24 0.90 -0.71 7.17
C TYR A 24 0.89 -1.50 8.48
N THR A 25 0.70 -2.81 8.41
CA THR A 25 0.70 -3.68 9.58
C THR A 25 2.09 -4.22 9.90
N PRO A 26 2.56 -4.15 11.16
CA PRO A 26 3.81 -4.76 11.57
C PRO A 26 3.76 -6.29 11.62
N LEU A 27 2.58 -6.93 11.54
CA LEU A 27 2.46 -8.39 11.59
C LEU A 27 3.27 -9.06 10.47
N PHE A 28 3.05 -8.65 9.21
CA PHE A 28 3.69 -9.23 8.03
C PHE A 28 4.36 -8.19 7.12
N ALA A 29 4.54 -6.98 7.61
CA ALA A 29 5.15 -5.87 6.88
C ALA A 29 4.38 -5.54 5.58
N GLY A 30 3.07 -5.28 5.66
CA GLY A 30 2.21 -5.03 4.50
C GLY A 30 0.90 -4.35 4.84
N VAL A 31 -0.14 -4.50 4.02
CA VAL A 31 -1.43 -3.83 4.17
C VAL A 31 -2.58 -4.82 4.06
N TYR A 32 -3.52 -4.75 4.99
CA TYR A 32 -4.83 -5.39 4.87
C TYR A 32 -5.74 -4.52 4.01
N TRP A 33 -5.71 -4.75 2.69
CA TRP A 33 -6.41 -3.92 1.71
C TRP A 33 -7.94 -3.98 1.84
N GLU A 34 -8.47 -5.10 2.29
CA GLU A 34 -9.91 -5.33 2.41
C GLU A 34 -10.60 -4.44 3.46
N VAL A 35 -9.83 -3.85 4.37
CA VAL A 35 -10.35 -2.92 5.39
C VAL A 35 -9.98 -1.46 5.12
N GLN A 36 -9.30 -1.17 3.99
CA GLN A 36 -8.97 0.20 3.58
C GLN A 36 -9.98 0.70 2.56
N ASP A 37 -11.22 0.95 3.01
CA ASP A 37 -12.37 1.26 2.15
C ASP A 37 -12.89 2.69 2.37
N THR A 38 -12.05 3.69 2.13
CA THR A 38 -12.41 5.11 2.21
C THR A 38 -13.53 5.47 1.21
N LEU A 39 -14.45 6.39 1.60
CA LEU A 39 -15.46 6.92 0.67
C LEU A 39 -14.78 7.63 -0.49
N LEU A 40 -14.91 7.10 -1.72
CA LEU A 40 -14.16 7.56 -2.90
C LEU A 40 -14.41 9.04 -3.23
N GLU A 41 -15.64 9.51 -3.03
CA GLU A 41 -16.03 10.90 -3.27
C GLU A 41 -15.36 11.89 -2.32
N ASP A 42 -14.83 11.39 -1.20
CA ASP A 42 -14.12 12.18 -0.20
C ASP A 42 -12.58 12.15 -0.37
N ILE A 43 -12.07 11.36 -1.29
CA ILE A 43 -10.67 11.41 -1.68
C ILE A 43 -10.42 12.69 -2.48
N ASP A 44 -9.42 13.47 -2.06
CA ASP A 44 -8.91 14.60 -2.83
C ASP A 44 -7.97 14.10 -3.93
N ARG A 45 -6.94 13.33 -3.53
CA ARG A 45 -5.96 12.76 -4.44
C ARG A 45 -5.27 11.53 -3.83
N ILE A 46 -4.71 10.72 -4.71
CA ILE A 46 -3.83 9.61 -4.36
C ILE A 46 -2.46 9.92 -4.97
N GLU A 47 -1.46 10.06 -4.14
CA GLU A 47 -0.08 10.30 -4.54
C GLU A 47 0.66 8.96 -4.54
N VAL A 48 1.23 8.58 -5.67
CA VAL A 48 2.09 7.41 -5.79
C VAL A 48 3.52 7.89 -6.01
N ILE A 49 4.31 7.80 -4.95
CA ILE A 49 5.73 8.17 -4.95
C ILE A 49 6.51 6.89 -5.25
N ARG A 50 7.23 6.88 -6.36
CA ARG A 50 8.06 5.75 -6.78
C ARG A 50 9.48 5.95 -6.28
N GLY A 51 10.12 4.86 -5.84
CA GLY A 51 11.48 4.87 -5.31
C GLY A 51 11.56 5.10 -3.80
N PRO A 52 12.80 5.19 -3.25
CA PRO A 52 13.05 5.27 -1.83
C PRO A 52 12.52 6.56 -1.20
N GLY A 53 11.60 6.40 -0.25
CA GLY A 53 10.99 7.49 0.50
C GLY A 53 11.38 7.53 1.99
N GLY A 54 12.37 6.74 2.41
CA GLY A 54 12.67 6.47 3.82
C GLY A 54 12.98 7.70 4.66
N THR A 55 13.59 8.74 4.12
CA THR A 55 13.96 9.96 4.85
C THR A 55 12.74 10.74 5.35
N ILE A 56 11.74 10.94 4.52
CA ILE A 56 10.51 11.68 4.88
C ILE A 56 9.50 10.73 5.53
N TRP A 57 9.14 9.65 4.84
CA TRP A 57 8.03 8.78 5.20
C TRP A 57 8.40 7.71 6.25
N GLY A 58 9.68 7.42 6.41
CA GLY A 58 10.18 6.46 7.39
C GLY A 58 10.40 5.06 6.83
N PRO A 59 10.55 4.06 7.73
CA PRO A 59 10.83 2.69 7.33
C PRO A 59 9.69 2.12 6.49
N ASN A 60 10.02 1.09 5.69
CA ASN A 60 9.10 0.40 4.79
C ASN A 60 8.71 1.17 3.52
N ALA A 61 9.06 2.46 3.41
CA ALA A 61 9.02 3.23 2.17
C ALA A 61 10.23 2.91 1.28
N VAL A 62 10.42 1.62 0.95
CA VAL A 62 11.62 1.14 0.24
C VAL A 62 11.49 1.36 -1.25
N ASN A 63 10.46 0.80 -1.87
CA ASN A 63 10.25 0.91 -3.31
C ASN A 63 9.24 2.00 -3.68
N GLY A 64 8.44 2.46 -2.73
CA GLY A 64 7.49 3.54 -2.93
C GLY A 64 6.59 3.83 -1.75
N VAL A 65 5.77 4.87 -1.93
CA VAL A 65 4.74 5.29 -0.98
C VAL A 65 3.44 5.53 -1.74
N ILE A 66 2.33 5.06 -1.18
CA ILE A 66 0.98 5.44 -1.60
C ILE A 66 0.40 6.30 -0.49
N ASN A 67 0.12 7.57 -0.79
CA ASN A 67 -0.42 8.53 0.15
C ASN A 67 -1.83 8.95 -0.31
N ILE A 68 -2.84 8.50 0.41
CA ILE A 68 -4.24 8.82 0.15
C ILE A 68 -4.60 10.02 1.01
N ILE A 69 -5.03 11.10 0.36
CA ILE A 69 -5.38 12.35 1.03
C ILE A 69 -6.86 12.61 0.83
N THR A 70 -7.60 12.79 1.93
CA THR A 70 -9.01 13.10 1.88
C THR A 70 -9.26 14.61 1.87
N LYS A 71 -10.37 15.02 1.25
CA LYS A 71 -10.81 16.42 1.17
C LYS A 71 -10.99 17.01 2.56
N ASN A 72 -10.70 18.30 2.69
CA ASN A 72 -11.10 19.07 3.86
C ASN A 72 -12.62 19.09 4.02
N ALA A 73 -13.12 19.14 5.26
CA ALA A 73 -14.55 19.15 5.53
C ALA A 73 -15.27 20.36 4.88
N ARG A 74 -14.58 21.47 4.65
CA ARG A 74 -15.10 22.65 3.95
C ARG A 74 -15.47 22.34 2.49
N GLU A 75 -14.80 21.41 1.83
CA GLU A 75 -15.01 21.04 0.43
C GLU A 75 -16.12 20.00 0.26
N THR A 76 -16.63 19.47 1.36
CA THR A 76 -17.59 18.37 1.39
C THR A 76 -18.93 18.75 2.01
N GLN A 77 -19.29 20.00 1.92
CA GLN A 77 -20.54 20.55 2.47
C GLN A 77 -21.78 20.02 1.71
N GLY A 78 -22.90 19.99 2.42
CA GLY A 78 -24.17 19.47 1.92
C GLY A 78 -24.26 17.94 2.01
N THR A 79 -25.31 17.40 1.41
CA THR A 79 -25.58 15.95 1.41
C THR A 79 -25.12 15.31 0.10
N LEU A 80 -24.47 14.17 0.22
CA LEU A 80 -24.14 13.26 -0.88
C LEU A 80 -24.78 11.90 -0.59
N VAL A 81 -25.41 11.31 -1.59
CA VAL A 81 -25.87 9.92 -1.56
C VAL A 81 -25.42 9.23 -2.83
N THR A 82 -24.83 8.05 -2.69
CA THR A 82 -24.46 7.19 -3.80
C THR A 82 -25.09 5.82 -3.62
N ALA A 83 -25.60 5.24 -4.70
CA ALA A 83 -26.12 3.88 -4.70
C ALA A 83 -25.77 3.23 -6.04
N GLY A 84 -25.36 1.97 -6.01
CA GLY A 84 -24.97 1.23 -7.19
C GLY A 84 -24.96 -0.26 -6.98
N GLY A 85 -24.76 -0.98 -8.07
CA GLY A 85 -24.63 -2.43 -8.05
C GLY A 85 -24.40 -2.99 -9.45
N GLY A 86 -23.94 -4.22 -9.50
CA GLY A 86 -23.56 -4.88 -10.74
C GLY A 86 -23.31 -6.37 -10.58
N SER A 87 -22.55 -6.91 -11.51
CA SER A 87 -22.32 -8.36 -11.59
C SER A 87 -21.30 -8.87 -10.56
N LEU A 88 -20.31 -8.04 -10.18
CA LEU A 88 -19.27 -8.34 -9.20
C LEU A 88 -19.47 -7.48 -7.96
N ASP A 89 -19.48 -6.17 -8.09
CA ASP A 89 -19.88 -5.23 -7.03
C ASP A 89 -21.42 -5.26 -6.92
N GLN A 90 -21.94 -6.21 -6.14
CA GLN A 90 -23.36 -6.56 -6.06
C GLN A 90 -24.20 -5.45 -5.44
N GLY A 91 -23.62 -4.70 -4.51
CA GLY A 91 -24.28 -3.58 -3.85
C GLY A 91 -23.27 -2.59 -3.28
N MET A 92 -23.48 -1.32 -3.56
CA MET A 92 -22.70 -0.21 -3.04
C MET A 92 -23.66 0.88 -2.59
N LEU A 93 -23.50 1.32 -1.34
CA LEU A 93 -24.28 2.42 -0.78
C LEU A 93 -23.35 3.36 -0.02
N GLY A 94 -23.50 4.66 -0.24
CA GLY A 94 -22.76 5.68 0.51
C GLY A 94 -23.65 6.87 0.81
N ALA A 95 -23.54 7.42 2.00
CA ALA A 95 -24.19 8.66 2.37
C ALA A 95 -23.22 9.52 3.17
N ARG A 96 -23.19 10.81 2.88
CA ARG A 96 -22.39 11.80 3.62
C ARG A 96 -23.22 13.06 3.83
N TYR A 97 -23.04 13.65 5.00
CA TYR A 97 -23.55 14.98 5.33
C TYR A 97 -22.41 15.85 5.83
N GLY A 98 -22.22 17.01 5.22
CA GLY A 98 -21.26 18.02 5.64
C GLY A 98 -21.95 19.34 5.97
N SER A 99 -21.51 20.00 7.05
CA SER A 99 -22.01 21.30 7.47
C SER A 99 -20.91 22.08 8.21
N GLY A 100 -21.17 23.35 8.51
CA GLY A 100 -20.25 24.20 9.23
C GLY A 100 -20.87 25.54 9.58
N ASN A 101 -20.10 26.38 10.27
CA ASN A 101 -20.55 27.73 10.65
C ASN A 101 -20.31 28.80 9.54
N GLY A 102 -19.89 28.35 8.34
CA GLY A 102 -19.58 29.19 7.18
C GLY A 102 -18.34 30.09 7.36
N LYS A 103 -17.59 29.93 8.45
CA LYS A 103 -16.41 30.75 8.78
C LYS A 103 -15.16 29.85 8.94
N ASN A 104 -15.01 29.28 10.11
CA ASN A 104 -13.78 28.62 10.53
C ASN A 104 -13.95 27.18 11.00
N PHE A 105 -15.17 26.69 11.19
CA PHE A 105 -15.44 25.32 11.59
C PHE A 105 -16.32 24.61 10.56
N ASN A 106 -15.85 23.46 10.09
CA ASN A 106 -16.56 22.60 9.14
C ASN A 106 -16.44 21.15 9.59
N TYR A 107 -17.48 20.38 9.34
CA TYR A 107 -17.46 18.94 9.62
C TYR A 107 -18.18 18.15 8.53
N ARG A 108 -17.88 16.88 8.46
CA ARG A 108 -18.66 15.88 7.74
C ARG A 108 -18.78 14.60 8.55
N ILE A 109 -19.87 13.89 8.33
CA ILE A 109 -20.10 12.52 8.77
C ILE A 109 -20.49 11.69 7.56
N TYR A 110 -20.12 10.42 7.54
CA TYR A 110 -20.47 9.53 6.46
C TYR A 110 -20.72 8.10 6.94
N GLY A 111 -21.45 7.34 6.13
CA GLY A 111 -21.58 5.90 6.24
C GLY A 111 -21.60 5.28 4.86
N LYS A 112 -21.03 4.08 4.72
CA LYS A 112 -21.03 3.31 3.48
C LYS A 112 -21.14 1.83 3.74
N GLY A 113 -21.63 1.10 2.74
CA GLY A 113 -21.68 -0.34 2.72
C GLY A 113 -21.34 -0.87 1.35
N LEU A 114 -20.65 -2.01 1.33
CA LEU A 114 -20.22 -2.71 0.13
C LEU A 114 -20.54 -4.20 0.26
N ALA A 115 -21.05 -4.79 -0.83
CA ALA A 115 -21.12 -6.24 -0.99
C ALA A 115 -20.56 -6.60 -2.37
N ARG A 116 -19.52 -7.42 -2.39
CA ARG A 116 -18.85 -7.91 -3.59
C ARG A 116 -18.96 -9.42 -3.68
N GLY A 117 -19.29 -9.91 -4.88
CA GLY A 117 -19.34 -11.33 -5.19
C GLY A 117 -17.96 -11.95 -5.38
N PRO A 118 -17.90 -13.29 -5.49
CA PRO A 118 -16.64 -14.01 -5.62
C PRO A 118 -15.99 -13.80 -6.99
N GLU A 119 -14.68 -13.89 -7.03
CA GLU A 119 -13.85 -13.89 -8.22
C GLU A 119 -13.92 -15.26 -8.95
N PHE A 120 -13.16 -15.43 -10.01
CA PHE A 120 -13.09 -16.70 -10.75
C PHE A 120 -12.10 -17.66 -10.10
N HIS A 121 -12.56 -18.86 -9.81
CA HIS A 121 -11.73 -19.99 -9.35
C HIS A 121 -11.80 -21.14 -10.35
N PRO A 122 -10.65 -21.78 -10.72
CA PRO A 122 -10.62 -22.88 -11.68
C PRO A 122 -11.45 -24.10 -11.25
N ASP A 123 -11.57 -24.34 -9.94
CA ASP A 123 -12.41 -25.38 -9.33
C ASP A 123 -13.89 -25.01 -9.20
N GLN A 124 -14.29 -23.82 -9.71
CA GLN A 124 -15.64 -23.27 -9.67
C GLN A 124 -16.21 -23.02 -8.27
N GLU A 125 -15.38 -23.08 -7.23
CA GLU A 125 -15.77 -22.70 -5.88
C GLU A 125 -16.03 -21.19 -5.74
N ARG A 126 -16.83 -20.81 -4.75
CA ARG A 126 -17.32 -19.44 -4.57
C ARG A 126 -17.23 -19.04 -3.10
N PHE A 127 -16.05 -18.78 -2.60
CA PHE A 127 -15.81 -18.55 -1.18
C PHE A 127 -15.35 -17.12 -0.85
N ASP A 128 -14.79 -16.37 -1.78
CA ASP A 128 -14.09 -15.11 -1.57
C ASP A 128 -14.97 -13.86 -1.73
N SER A 129 -16.26 -13.99 -1.42
CA SER A 129 -17.15 -12.83 -1.33
C SER A 129 -16.72 -11.91 -0.18
N TRP A 130 -16.96 -10.61 -0.35
CA TRP A 130 -16.55 -9.60 0.62
C TRP A 130 -17.70 -8.64 0.92
N ARG A 131 -17.90 -8.34 2.22
CA ARG A 131 -18.89 -7.40 2.72
C ARG A 131 -18.25 -6.49 3.76
N MET A 132 -18.52 -5.18 3.66
CA MET A 132 -17.97 -4.19 4.57
C MET A 132 -18.97 -3.09 4.83
N GLY A 133 -19.17 -2.74 6.10
CA GLY A 133 -19.81 -1.52 6.55
C GLY A 133 -18.75 -0.59 7.16
N GLN A 134 -18.79 0.69 6.85
CA GLN A 134 -17.89 1.69 7.40
C GLN A 134 -18.65 2.98 7.68
N GLY A 135 -18.29 3.65 8.77
CA GLY A 135 -18.77 4.99 9.07
C GLY A 135 -17.67 5.82 9.71
N GLY A 136 -17.72 7.13 9.48
CA GLY A 136 -16.68 8.01 9.99
C GLY A 136 -17.07 9.47 9.98
N PHE A 137 -16.14 10.28 10.46
CA PHE A 137 -16.29 11.73 10.55
C PHE A 137 -14.96 12.45 10.29
N ARG A 138 -15.07 13.71 9.92
CA ARG A 138 -13.96 14.67 9.91
C ARG A 138 -14.47 16.05 10.32
N ALA A 139 -13.74 16.72 11.20
CA ALA A 139 -13.96 18.11 11.60
C ALA A 139 -12.66 18.88 11.40
N ASP A 140 -12.75 20.01 10.71
CA ASP A 140 -11.65 20.93 10.48
C ASP A 140 -12.01 22.30 11.09
N TRP A 141 -11.13 22.84 11.91
CA TRP A 141 -11.26 24.14 12.54
C TRP A 141 -10.05 25.01 12.27
N ASP A 142 -10.25 26.09 11.52
CA ASP A 142 -9.26 27.14 11.28
C ASP A 142 -9.46 28.26 12.30
N SER A 143 -8.62 28.34 13.31
CA SER A 143 -8.68 29.43 14.27
C SER A 143 -8.19 30.73 13.61
N HIS A 144 -8.77 31.86 13.99
CA HIS A 144 -8.33 33.17 13.50
C HIS A 144 -6.90 33.54 13.92
N THR A 145 -6.24 32.70 14.73
CA THR A 145 -4.94 32.92 15.36
C THR A 145 -3.80 32.11 14.78
N ARG A 146 -3.87 31.67 13.50
CA ARG A 146 -2.84 30.86 12.81
C ARG A 146 -2.80 29.37 13.21
N ASP A 147 -3.76 28.91 13.97
CA ASP A 147 -3.89 27.51 14.35
C ASP A 147 -4.94 26.82 13.49
N LYS A 148 -4.64 25.60 13.05
CA LYS A 148 -5.58 24.70 12.39
C LYS A 148 -5.64 23.39 13.17
N PHE A 149 -6.85 22.88 13.33
CA PHE A 149 -7.11 21.61 13.97
C PHE A 149 -7.91 20.71 13.03
N THR A 150 -7.50 19.48 12.91
CA THR A 150 -8.28 18.42 12.25
C THR A 150 -8.51 17.30 13.25
N LEU A 151 -9.75 16.85 13.35
CA LEU A 151 -10.11 15.63 14.07
C LEU A 151 -10.93 14.75 13.15
N GLN A 152 -10.50 13.50 12.96
CA GLN A 152 -11.19 12.55 12.09
C GLN A 152 -11.10 11.13 12.64
N GLY A 153 -11.97 10.26 12.19
CA GLY A 153 -11.95 8.86 12.57
C GLY A 153 -12.97 8.04 11.81
N ASP A 154 -12.69 6.73 11.76
CA ASP A 154 -13.52 5.74 11.09
C ASP A 154 -13.71 4.51 11.97
N LEU A 155 -14.85 3.85 11.80
CA LEU A 155 -15.14 2.52 12.34
C LEU A 155 -15.59 1.63 11.18
N TYR A 156 -15.16 0.37 11.18
CA TYR A 156 -15.56 -0.61 10.19
C TYR A 156 -15.88 -1.95 10.84
N ASP A 157 -16.78 -2.68 10.18
CA ASP A 157 -17.13 -4.07 10.50
C ASP A 157 -17.50 -4.79 9.20
N GLY A 158 -17.03 -6.03 9.06
CA GLY A 158 -17.28 -6.79 7.85
C GLY A 158 -16.71 -8.20 7.85
N SER A 159 -16.82 -8.85 6.71
CA SER A 159 -16.25 -10.16 6.46
C SER A 159 -15.67 -10.28 5.06
N ALA A 160 -14.62 -11.06 4.94
CA ALA A 160 -13.99 -11.43 3.67
C ALA A 160 -13.81 -12.94 3.61
N GLY A 161 -14.38 -13.55 2.59
CA GLY A 161 -14.25 -14.98 2.37
C GLY A 161 -12.82 -15.37 2.01
N GLN A 162 -12.37 -16.49 2.52
CA GLN A 162 -11.01 -16.99 2.37
C GLN A 162 -10.95 -18.52 2.28
N ARG A 163 -9.87 -18.99 1.71
CA ARG A 163 -9.55 -20.42 1.62
C ARG A 163 -8.11 -20.66 2.02
N ALA A 164 -7.88 -21.68 2.83
CA ALA A 164 -6.54 -22.09 3.23
C ALA A 164 -6.38 -23.61 3.24
N SER A 165 -5.17 -24.06 3.00
CA SER A 165 -4.76 -25.45 3.26
C SER A 165 -4.36 -25.54 4.72
N LEU A 166 -5.23 -26.11 5.55
CA LEU A 166 -4.98 -26.32 6.97
C LEU A 166 -4.22 -27.62 7.17
N THR A 167 -3.07 -27.53 7.83
CA THR A 167 -2.25 -28.69 8.19
C THR A 167 -2.51 -29.05 9.65
N THR A 168 -2.58 -30.35 9.94
CA THR A 168 -2.70 -30.89 11.30
C THR A 168 -1.72 -32.03 11.50
N TYR A 169 -1.39 -32.36 12.75
CA TYR A 169 -0.46 -33.46 13.07
C TYR A 169 -1.10 -34.84 13.04
N SER A 170 -2.43 -34.92 13.00
CA SER A 170 -3.19 -36.19 12.91
C SER A 170 -4.17 -36.15 11.73
N PRO A 171 -4.57 -37.30 11.18
CA PRO A 171 -5.49 -37.35 10.05
C PRO A 171 -6.84 -36.64 10.30
N PRO A 172 -7.37 -35.93 9.28
CA PRO A 172 -6.73 -35.68 7.99
C PRO A 172 -5.60 -34.66 8.13
N LEU A 173 -4.40 -35.04 7.62
CA LEU A 173 -3.16 -34.25 7.78
C LEU A 173 -3.21 -32.89 7.06
N VAL A 174 -3.98 -32.81 5.99
CA VAL A 174 -4.22 -31.59 5.23
C VAL A 174 -5.69 -31.51 4.84
N THR A 175 -6.31 -30.37 5.09
CA THR A 175 -7.69 -30.09 4.72
C THR A 175 -7.75 -28.76 4.01
N LEU A 176 -8.38 -28.71 2.83
CA LEU A 176 -8.72 -27.46 2.18
C LEU A 176 -9.99 -26.90 2.84
N ALA A 177 -9.85 -25.85 3.60
CA ALA A 177 -10.94 -25.25 4.35
C ALA A 177 -11.31 -23.88 3.78
N GLN A 178 -12.59 -23.52 3.89
CA GLN A 178 -13.16 -22.23 3.52
C GLN A 178 -13.86 -21.63 4.73
N SER A 179 -13.71 -20.36 4.97
CA SER A 179 -14.42 -19.59 6.00
C SER A 179 -14.41 -18.11 5.69
N ASP A 180 -15.20 -17.33 6.41
CA ASP A 180 -15.10 -15.88 6.39
C ASP A 180 -14.12 -15.41 7.47
N ALA A 181 -13.17 -14.54 7.08
CA ALA A 181 -12.46 -13.73 8.05
C ALA A 181 -13.41 -12.67 8.61
N LEU A 182 -13.51 -12.58 9.92
CA LEU A 182 -14.28 -11.54 10.60
C LEU A 182 -13.36 -10.36 10.88
N LEU A 183 -13.79 -9.17 10.44
CA LEU A 183 -12.96 -7.98 10.38
C LEU A 183 -13.67 -6.83 11.06
N SER A 184 -13.06 -6.25 12.09
CA SER A 184 -13.57 -5.03 12.72
C SER A 184 -12.45 -4.15 13.21
N GLY A 185 -12.72 -2.87 13.33
CA GLY A 185 -11.73 -1.93 13.82
C GLY A 185 -12.14 -0.49 13.66
N GLY A 186 -11.17 0.39 13.84
CA GLY A 186 -11.41 1.81 13.68
C GLY A 186 -10.21 2.63 14.13
N ASN A 187 -10.27 3.91 13.83
CA ASN A 187 -9.21 4.85 14.17
C ASN A 187 -9.78 6.20 14.58
N VAL A 188 -8.95 6.96 15.29
CA VAL A 188 -9.13 8.39 15.52
C VAL A 188 -7.80 9.08 15.34
N LEU A 189 -7.79 10.20 14.60
CA LEU A 189 -6.62 11.03 14.32
C LEU A 189 -6.91 12.47 14.66
N GLY A 190 -6.00 13.09 15.42
CA GLY A 190 -5.96 14.51 15.68
C GLY A 190 -4.70 15.15 15.09
N ARG A 191 -4.85 16.31 14.45
CA ARG A 191 -3.74 17.09 13.93
C ARG A 191 -3.90 18.54 14.35
N TRP A 192 -2.81 19.13 14.84
CA TRP A 192 -2.67 20.54 15.11
C TRP A 192 -1.53 21.11 14.28
N GLU A 193 -1.83 22.18 13.56
CA GLU A 193 -0.86 22.93 12.78
C GLU A 193 -0.85 24.39 13.29
N ARG A 194 0.34 24.94 13.48
CA ARG A 194 0.51 26.34 13.83
C ARG A 194 1.53 27.01 12.93
N THR A 195 1.11 28.09 12.28
CA THR A 195 1.98 28.95 11.47
C THR A 195 2.48 30.11 12.34
N PHE A 196 3.79 30.25 12.53
CA PHE A 196 4.38 31.35 13.29
C PHE A 196 4.54 32.59 12.43
N ASN A 197 5.01 32.40 11.20
CA ASN A 197 5.12 33.41 10.14
C ASN A 197 4.96 32.69 8.79
N ASN A 198 5.13 33.40 7.68
CA ASN A 198 4.92 32.82 6.35
C ASN A 198 5.86 31.65 6.02
N ASP A 199 7.00 31.54 6.72
CA ASP A 199 8.08 30.61 6.39
C ASP A 199 8.41 29.65 7.54
N SER A 200 7.61 29.65 8.63
CA SER A 200 7.86 28.77 9.78
C SER A 200 6.56 28.32 10.43
N GLY A 201 6.52 27.04 10.81
CA GLY A 201 5.38 26.46 11.50
C GLY A 201 5.67 25.07 12.04
N ILE A 202 4.79 24.63 12.91
CA ILE A 202 4.82 23.29 13.50
C ILE A 202 3.56 22.52 13.13
N GLN A 203 3.69 21.20 13.09
CA GLN A 203 2.58 20.25 13.04
C GLN A 203 2.78 19.19 14.11
N VAL A 204 1.73 18.89 14.84
CA VAL A 204 1.64 17.72 15.73
C VAL A 204 0.49 16.86 15.25
N GLN A 205 0.73 15.60 14.99
CA GLN A 205 -0.28 14.62 14.66
C GLN A 205 -0.21 13.47 15.63
N ALA A 206 -1.37 13.01 16.12
CA ALA A 206 -1.44 11.80 16.91
C ALA A 206 -2.64 10.97 16.45
N TYR A 207 -2.50 9.64 16.46
CA TYR A 207 -3.62 8.76 16.19
C TYR A 207 -3.61 7.51 17.05
N TYR A 208 -4.81 6.98 17.24
CA TYR A 208 -5.06 5.63 17.71
C TYR A 208 -5.74 4.82 16.62
N ASP A 209 -5.29 3.60 16.43
CA ASP A 209 -5.85 2.64 15.47
C ASP A 209 -6.05 1.29 16.14
N ARG A 210 -7.21 0.69 15.94
CA ARG A 210 -7.54 -0.66 16.41
C ARG A 210 -7.90 -1.55 15.24
N THR A 211 -7.19 -2.69 15.15
CA THR A 211 -7.50 -3.79 14.23
C THR A 211 -7.90 -5.00 15.04
N ASN A 212 -9.04 -5.61 14.70
CA ASN A 212 -9.47 -6.89 15.23
C ASN A 212 -9.83 -7.81 14.06
N ARG A 213 -9.13 -8.93 13.97
CA ARG A 213 -9.22 -9.88 12.86
C ARG A 213 -9.31 -11.30 13.40
N HIS A 214 -10.29 -12.05 12.93
CA HIS A 214 -10.38 -13.48 13.16
C HIS A 214 -10.31 -14.19 11.81
N ASP A 215 -9.14 -14.74 11.54
CA ASP A 215 -8.77 -15.39 10.28
C ASP A 215 -8.88 -16.91 10.42
N ILE A 216 -8.89 -17.65 9.31
CA ILE A 216 -8.92 -19.11 9.28
C ILE A 216 -7.72 -19.75 9.98
N ASN A 217 -6.58 -19.05 10.01
CA ASN A 217 -5.32 -19.56 10.56
C ASN A 217 -4.97 -18.98 11.93
N TYR A 218 -5.45 -17.77 12.26
CA TYR A 218 -5.10 -17.04 13.48
C TYR A 218 -6.11 -15.96 13.79
N GLY A 219 -6.14 -15.51 15.05
CA GLY A 219 -6.80 -14.29 15.46
C GLY A 219 -5.78 -13.21 15.84
N GLU A 220 -6.09 -11.95 15.56
CA GLU A 220 -5.26 -10.80 15.93
C GLU A 220 -6.11 -9.66 16.47
N THR A 221 -5.72 -9.12 17.63
CA THR A 221 -6.18 -7.83 18.11
C THR A 221 -4.98 -6.94 18.32
N ARG A 222 -4.91 -5.81 17.58
CA ARG A 222 -3.84 -4.83 17.69
C ARG A 222 -4.39 -3.46 18.01
N ASN A 223 -3.65 -2.74 18.86
CA ASN A 223 -3.86 -1.34 19.15
C ASN A 223 -2.59 -0.59 18.79
N THR A 224 -2.68 0.45 17.98
CA THR A 224 -1.54 1.29 17.57
C THR A 224 -1.74 2.69 18.10
N PHE A 225 -0.73 3.21 18.80
CA PHE A 225 -0.62 4.59 19.23
C PHE A 225 0.55 5.22 18.50
N ASP A 226 0.32 6.37 17.90
CA ASP A 226 1.32 7.07 17.10
C ASP A 226 1.27 8.55 17.38
N ILE A 227 2.43 9.19 17.45
CA ILE A 227 2.59 10.63 17.54
C ILE A 227 3.76 11.08 16.69
N ASP A 228 3.50 12.10 15.85
CA ASP A 228 4.49 12.74 15.00
C ASP A 228 4.52 14.24 15.26
N PHE A 229 5.71 14.79 15.37
CA PHE A 229 6.00 16.21 15.43
C PHE A 229 6.85 16.62 14.24
N LEU A 230 6.49 17.73 13.59
CA LEU A 230 7.23 18.33 12.49
C LEU A 230 7.37 19.84 12.70
N HIS A 231 8.55 20.37 12.45
CA HIS A 231 8.83 21.80 12.42
C HIS A 231 9.53 22.15 11.11
N HIS A 232 8.95 23.08 10.36
CA HIS A 232 9.56 23.67 9.17
C HIS A 232 9.92 25.12 9.42
N LEU A 233 11.07 25.56 8.90
CA LEU A 233 11.53 26.94 9.00
C LEU A 233 12.46 27.26 7.84
N THR A 234 12.45 28.55 7.44
CA THR A 234 13.41 29.07 6.49
C THR A 234 14.62 29.61 7.24
N LEU A 235 15.81 29.12 6.89
CA LEU A 235 17.08 29.57 7.42
C LEU A 235 17.75 30.60 6.49
N PRO A 236 18.74 31.36 6.98
CA PRO A 236 19.57 32.21 6.11
C PRO A 236 20.16 31.42 4.93
N TRP A 237 20.53 32.14 3.86
CA TRP A 237 21.15 31.57 2.65
C TRP A 237 20.26 30.61 1.87
N ARG A 238 18.91 30.88 1.84
CA ARG A 238 17.93 30.20 0.99
C ARG A 238 17.76 28.72 1.33
N GLN A 239 17.74 28.41 2.59
CA GLN A 239 17.54 27.06 3.11
C GLN A 239 16.10 26.89 3.59
N ALA A 240 15.44 25.82 3.17
CA ALA A 240 14.17 25.37 3.69
C ALA A 240 14.41 24.14 4.56
N PHE A 241 14.49 24.34 5.87
CA PHE A 241 14.85 23.33 6.83
C PHE A 241 13.63 22.71 7.49
N VAL A 242 13.59 21.39 7.55
CA VAL A 242 12.53 20.62 8.21
C VAL A 242 13.15 19.58 9.12
N TRP A 243 12.61 19.44 10.31
CA TRP A 243 12.97 18.36 11.22
C TRP A 243 11.75 17.85 11.96
N GLY A 244 11.82 16.63 12.46
CA GLY A 244 10.70 16.06 13.18
C GLY A 244 11.08 14.85 14.01
N LEU A 245 10.14 14.49 14.89
CA LEU A 245 10.22 13.35 15.80
C LEU A 245 8.96 12.50 15.65
N GLY A 246 9.10 11.19 15.78
CA GLY A 246 7.98 10.27 15.75
C GLY A 246 8.13 9.14 16.75
N ALA A 247 7.00 8.70 17.32
CA ALA A 247 6.93 7.54 18.20
C ALA A 247 5.67 6.73 17.92
N ARG A 248 5.84 5.41 17.71
CA ARG A 248 4.75 4.46 17.50
C ARG A 248 4.92 3.26 18.41
N VAL A 249 3.82 2.85 19.04
CA VAL A 249 3.75 1.63 19.86
C VAL A 249 2.51 0.85 19.46
N SER A 250 2.70 -0.43 19.11
CA SER A 250 1.64 -1.30 18.59
C SER A 250 1.59 -2.62 19.37
N PRO A 251 0.96 -2.68 20.56
CA PRO A 251 0.69 -3.94 21.24
C PRO A 251 -0.32 -4.78 20.46
N SER A 252 -0.01 -6.05 20.28
CA SER A 252 -0.79 -7.07 19.58
C SER A 252 -0.98 -8.29 20.45
N ASN A 253 -2.20 -8.87 20.39
CA ASN A 253 -2.52 -10.16 20.98
C ASN A 253 -2.90 -11.12 19.87
N PHE A 254 -2.34 -12.33 19.89
CA PHE A 254 -2.61 -13.38 18.91
C PHE A 254 -3.35 -14.55 19.56
N ILE A 255 -4.25 -15.15 18.79
CA ILE A 255 -5.02 -16.33 19.17
C ILE A 255 -4.70 -17.42 18.15
N GLU A 256 -4.28 -18.57 18.64
CA GLU A 256 -4.07 -19.77 17.84
C GLU A 256 -5.41 -20.36 17.40
N VAL A 257 -5.57 -20.58 16.10
CA VAL A 257 -6.74 -21.24 15.52
C VAL A 257 -6.39 -22.64 15.03
N VAL A 258 -5.16 -22.81 14.51
CA VAL A 258 -4.65 -24.07 13.97
C VAL A 258 -3.35 -24.43 14.68
N PRO A 259 -3.21 -25.66 15.21
CA PRO A 259 -2.03 -26.06 16.02
C PRO A 259 -0.70 -26.08 15.27
N THR A 260 -0.73 -25.96 13.96
CA THR A 260 0.48 -25.85 13.10
C THR A 260 0.90 -24.41 12.84
N VAL A 261 0.13 -23.42 13.33
CA VAL A 261 0.45 -21.98 13.21
C VAL A 261 0.56 -21.40 14.60
N LEU A 262 1.78 -21.10 15.03
CA LEU A 262 2.09 -20.59 16.35
C LEU A 262 2.67 -19.20 16.27
N PHE A 263 2.20 -18.31 17.12
CA PHE A 263 2.74 -16.97 17.36
C PHE A 263 3.09 -16.80 18.82
N ALA A 264 3.97 -15.83 19.13
CA ALA A 264 4.04 -15.32 20.49
C ALA A 264 2.66 -14.72 20.84
N PRO A 265 2.01 -15.16 21.95
CA PRO A 265 0.64 -14.72 22.28
C PRO A 265 0.50 -13.20 22.42
N HIS A 266 1.59 -12.54 22.80
CA HIS A 266 1.68 -11.09 22.93
C HIS A 266 2.93 -10.58 22.23
N SER A 267 2.79 -9.51 21.47
CA SER A 267 3.88 -8.79 20.84
C SER A 267 3.66 -7.30 20.98
N THR A 268 4.71 -6.53 21.06
CA THR A 268 4.63 -5.06 21.06
C THR A 268 5.69 -4.51 20.11
N ASP A 269 5.24 -4.00 18.98
CA ASP A 269 6.12 -3.34 18.02
C ASP A 269 6.34 -1.88 18.46
N GLN A 270 7.59 -1.45 18.53
CA GLN A 270 7.98 -0.09 18.90
C GLN A 270 8.84 0.51 17.81
N LEU A 271 8.54 1.74 17.43
CA LEU A 271 9.27 2.50 16.44
C LEU A 271 9.43 3.95 16.91
N TYR A 272 10.66 4.38 17.09
CA TYR A 272 11.02 5.76 17.39
C TYR A 272 11.83 6.32 16.24
N SER A 273 11.61 7.58 15.89
CA SER A 273 12.33 8.21 14.80
C SER A 273 12.59 9.69 15.02
N ALA A 274 13.69 10.15 14.43
CA ALA A 274 13.98 11.57 14.25
C ALA A 274 14.43 11.78 12.80
N PHE A 275 14.09 12.90 12.19
CA PHE A 275 14.60 13.22 10.86
C PHE A 275 14.97 14.70 10.75
N VAL A 276 15.88 14.96 9.82
CA VAL A 276 16.25 16.30 9.38
C VAL A 276 16.33 16.31 7.87
N GLU A 277 15.91 17.41 7.26
CA GLU A 277 16.05 17.65 5.82
C GLU A 277 16.26 19.15 5.58
N ASP A 278 17.20 19.48 4.70
CA ASP A 278 17.48 20.84 4.28
C ASP A 278 17.50 20.91 2.76
N GLU A 279 16.63 21.76 2.20
CA GLU A 279 16.64 22.12 0.80
C GLU A 279 17.31 23.47 0.60
N ILE A 280 18.42 23.47 -0.12
CA ILE A 280 19.30 24.60 -0.35
C ILE A 280 19.16 25.08 -1.79
N ALA A 281 18.66 26.29 -2.02
CA ALA A 281 18.66 26.89 -3.35
C ALA A 281 20.08 27.39 -3.70
N LEU A 282 20.86 26.54 -4.39
CA LEU A 282 22.24 26.87 -4.84
C LEU A 282 22.23 27.98 -5.90
N VAL A 283 21.23 27.96 -6.79
CA VAL A 283 20.95 29.02 -7.77
C VAL A 283 19.47 29.30 -7.76
N ASP A 284 19.08 30.55 -7.54
CA ASP A 284 17.68 30.96 -7.44
C ASP A 284 16.84 30.45 -8.61
N ASN A 285 15.75 29.77 -8.28
CA ASN A 285 14.77 29.23 -9.22
C ASN A 285 15.36 28.29 -10.29
N ARG A 286 16.59 27.77 -10.08
CA ARG A 286 17.26 26.91 -11.08
C ARG A 286 17.91 25.65 -10.53
N LEU A 287 18.54 25.72 -9.36
CA LEU A 287 19.30 24.60 -8.86
C LEU A 287 19.12 24.46 -7.36
N TRP A 288 18.59 23.29 -6.93
CA TRP A 288 18.37 22.96 -5.54
C TRP A 288 19.11 21.69 -5.17
N LEU A 289 19.70 21.71 -3.99
CA LEU A 289 20.30 20.55 -3.34
C LEU A 289 19.50 20.23 -2.09
N THR A 290 18.96 19.00 -1.99
CA THR A 290 18.31 18.51 -0.78
C THR A 290 19.22 17.50 -0.10
N LEU A 291 19.46 17.71 1.20
CA LEU A 291 20.22 16.81 2.07
C LEU A 291 19.32 16.42 3.23
N GLY A 292 19.17 15.14 3.47
CA GLY A 292 18.34 14.68 4.58
C GLY A 292 18.77 13.35 5.14
N SER A 293 18.32 13.06 6.36
CA SER A 293 18.46 11.75 6.97
C SER A 293 17.38 11.49 7.99
N LYS A 294 16.87 10.26 8.03
CA LYS A 294 16.04 9.75 9.12
C LYS A 294 16.82 8.75 9.94
N PHE A 295 16.74 8.92 11.23
CA PHE A 295 17.27 8.03 12.25
C PHE A 295 16.11 7.31 12.88
N LEU A 296 16.17 6.02 12.99
CA LEU A 296 15.09 5.22 13.55
C LEU A 296 15.64 4.16 14.50
N HIS A 297 14.83 3.80 15.47
CA HIS A 297 15.05 2.69 16.38
C HIS A 297 13.77 1.87 16.48
N ASN A 298 13.86 0.57 16.29
CA ASN A 298 12.78 -0.38 16.55
C ASN A 298 13.28 -1.50 17.47
N ASN A 299 12.36 -2.18 18.12
CA ASN A 299 12.69 -3.20 19.12
C ASN A 299 13.24 -4.52 18.53
N TYR A 300 13.12 -4.76 17.22
CA TYR A 300 13.62 -5.97 16.58
C TYR A 300 15.06 -5.82 16.08
N SER A 301 15.35 -4.76 15.35
CA SER A 301 16.63 -4.56 14.67
C SER A 301 17.50 -3.42 15.24
N GLY A 302 17.01 -2.72 16.27
CA GLY A 302 17.73 -1.63 16.89
C GLY A 302 17.77 -0.37 16.02
N PHE A 303 18.95 0.19 15.81
CA PHE A 303 19.14 1.49 15.17
C PHE A 303 19.47 1.40 13.68
N ASP A 304 18.80 2.21 12.88
CA ASP A 304 19.04 2.36 11.44
C ASP A 304 19.03 3.84 10.99
N VAL A 305 19.69 4.13 9.86
CA VAL A 305 19.83 5.47 9.30
C VAL A 305 19.43 5.45 7.82
N GLN A 306 18.63 6.40 7.38
CA GLN A 306 18.13 6.53 6.00
C GLN A 306 18.50 7.89 5.41
N PRO A 307 19.75 8.09 4.93
CA PRO A 307 20.16 9.32 4.29
C PRO A 307 19.63 9.45 2.87
N THR A 308 19.47 10.69 2.42
CA THR A 308 19.17 11.06 1.04
C THR A 308 19.96 12.29 0.61
N VAL A 309 20.37 12.29 -0.66
CA VAL A 309 20.91 13.46 -1.35
C VAL A 309 20.17 13.59 -2.67
N ARG A 310 19.61 14.76 -2.94
CA ARG A 310 18.86 15.03 -4.19
C ARG A 310 19.35 16.33 -4.83
N LEU A 311 19.40 16.34 -6.13
CA LEU A 311 19.71 17.51 -6.94
C LEU A 311 18.56 17.74 -7.93
N LEU A 312 18.03 18.95 -7.96
CA LEU A 312 17.01 19.37 -8.93
C LEU A 312 17.54 20.57 -9.71
N TRP A 313 17.58 20.44 -11.03
CA TRP A 313 17.97 21.49 -11.95
C TRP A 313 16.84 21.84 -12.91
N THR A 314 16.41 23.10 -12.92
CA THR A 314 15.39 23.64 -13.82
C THR A 314 16.01 24.67 -14.77
N PRO A 315 16.68 24.24 -15.85
CA PRO A 315 17.34 25.16 -16.79
C PRO A 315 16.37 26.12 -17.44
N THR A 316 15.13 25.70 -17.64
CA THR A 316 14.04 26.53 -18.16
C THR A 316 12.73 26.23 -17.42
N VAL A 317 11.72 27.08 -17.55
CA VAL A 317 10.37 26.87 -16.99
C VAL A 317 9.63 25.65 -17.57
N ARG A 318 10.18 25.05 -18.65
CA ARG A 318 9.58 23.89 -19.32
C ARG A 318 10.34 22.60 -19.10
N GLN A 319 11.46 22.65 -18.40
CA GLN A 319 12.35 21.50 -18.25
C GLN A 319 12.86 21.37 -16.82
N SER A 320 12.89 20.18 -16.30
CA SER A 320 13.57 19.85 -15.06
C SER A 320 14.34 18.53 -15.19
N LEU A 321 15.55 18.52 -14.65
CA LEU A 321 16.38 17.33 -14.47
C LEU A 321 16.58 17.12 -12.98
N TRP A 322 16.54 15.89 -12.54
CA TRP A 322 16.80 15.56 -11.16
C TRP A 322 17.62 14.27 -11.03
N ALA A 323 18.36 14.19 -9.96
CA ALA A 323 19.07 12.97 -9.58
C ALA A 323 18.99 12.79 -8.06
N ALA A 324 18.98 11.55 -7.61
CA ALA A 324 18.93 11.23 -6.19
C ALA A 324 19.74 9.98 -5.85
N VAL A 325 20.33 9.99 -4.66
CA VAL A 325 20.87 8.79 -4.01
C VAL A 325 20.24 8.70 -2.62
N SER A 326 19.57 7.59 -2.35
CA SER A 326 18.82 7.43 -1.10
C SER A 326 18.97 6.01 -0.55
N ARG A 327 19.12 5.91 0.77
CA ARG A 327 19.04 4.64 1.47
C ARG A 327 17.68 4.49 2.12
N ALA A 328 17.06 3.33 1.96
CA ALA A 328 15.82 2.97 2.63
C ALA A 328 15.94 1.60 3.29
N VAL A 329 15.15 1.37 4.34
CA VAL A 329 15.14 0.10 5.07
C VAL A 329 13.71 -0.41 5.23
N ARG A 330 13.55 -1.75 5.17
CA ARG A 330 12.36 -2.44 5.64
C ARG A 330 12.69 -3.05 7.01
N THR A 331 11.92 -2.68 8.02
CA THR A 331 12.06 -3.25 9.36
C THR A 331 11.51 -4.67 9.39
N PRO A 332 12.05 -5.55 10.28
CA PRO A 332 11.47 -6.86 10.53
C PRO A 332 10.00 -6.77 10.92
N SER A 333 9.25 -7.82 10.61
CA SER A 333 7.85 -8.00 11.00
C SER A 333 7.72 -9.01 12.13
N ALA A 334 6.57 -9.02 12.80
CA ALA A 334 6.30 -10.01 13.85
C ALA A 334 6.31 -11.46 13.32
N LEU A 335 5.98 -11.68 12.03
CA LEU A 335 6.11 -12.99 11.39
C LEU A 335 7.56 -13.45 11.30
N GLU A 336 8.46 -12.59 10.90
CA GLU A 336 9.88 -12.90 10.76
C GLU A 336 10.57 -13.12 12.11
N GLU A 337 10.01 -12.55 13.17
CA GLU A 337 10.53 -12.64 14.52
C GLU A 337 9.97 -13.82 15.33
N ASN A 338 8.68 -14.13 15.20
CA ASN A 338 7.97 -14.96 16.17
C ASN A 338 7.10 -16.07 15.56
N LEU A 339 7.00 -16.21 14.22
CA LEU A 339 6.15 -17.21 13.59
C LEU A 339 6.78 -18.60 13.63
N GLN A 340 5.96 -19.62 13.90
CA GLN A 340 6.22 -21.00 13.54
C GLN A 340 5.02 -21.54 12.77
N ILE A 341 5.24 -21.95 11.52
CA ILE A 341 4.19 -22.55 10.69
C ILE A 341 4.67 -23.85 10.10
N SER A 342 3.95 -24.94 10.36
CA SER A 342 4.28 -26.28 9.87
C SER A 342 3.40 -26.66 8.70
N GLY A 343 4.01 -27.09 7.60
CA GLY A 343 3.36 -27.63 6.42
C GLY A 343 3.78 -29.10 6.18
N LEU A 344 2.87 -29.94 5.72
CA LEU A 344 3.14 -31.36 5.45
C LEU A 344 4.04 -31.51 4.21
N ILE A 345 5.16 -32.20 4.36
CA ILE A 345 6.01 -32.69 3.24
C ILE A 345 5.62 -34.11 2.82
N SER A 346 5.45 -35.01 3.78
CA SER A 346 5.16 -36.43 3.53
C SER A 346 4.28 -37.01 4.64
N ALA A 347 3.32 -37.82 4.26
CA ALA A 347 2.48 -38.56 5.20
C ALA A 347 3.08 -39.90 5.65
N ASN A 348 4.02 -40.48 4.86
CA ASN A 348 4.69 -41.73 5.20
C ASN A 348 6.12 -41.75 4.59
N PRO A 349 7.20 -41.62 5.39
CA PRO A 349 7.16 -41.26 6.81
C PRO A 349 6.55 -39.88 7.04
N LEU A 350 6.05 -39.63 8.25
CA LEU A 350 5.41 -38.34 8.59
C LEU A 350 6.48 -37.25 8.75
N ILE A 351 6.49 -36.27 7.83
CA ILE A 351 7.48 -35.18 7.75
C ILE A 351 6.79 -33.85 7.53
N PHE A 352 7.17 -32.87 8.33
CA PHE A 352 6.73 -31.47 8.19
C PHE A 352 7.91 -30.55 7.88
N ALA A 353 7.72 -29.56 7.00
CA ALA A 353 8.54 -28.37 6.96
C ALA A 353 8.00 -27.36 7.97
N ARG A 354 8.87 -26.73 8.77
CA ARG A 354 8.47 -25.70 9.72
C ARG A 354 9.21 -24.40 9.41
N ALA A 355 8.50 -23.40 8.92
CA ALA A 355 9.02 -22.02 8.83
C ALA A 355 9.13 -21.46 10.25
N VAL A 356 10.27 -20.85 10.57
CA VAL A 356 10.60 -20.37 11.92
C VAL A 356 11.15 -18.94 11.85
N GLY A 357 10.45 -18.02 12.49
CA GLY A 357 10.98 -16.73 12.92
C GLY A 357 11.49 -16.86 14.35
N ASP A 358 12.72 -16.49 14.61
CA ASP A 358 13.38 -16.75 15.88
C ASP A 358 14.17 -15.55 16.44
N GLY A 359 13.81 -14.34 16.03
CA GLY A 359 14.42 -13.09 16.52
C GLY A 359 15.80 -12.78 15.94
N HIS A 360 16.19 -13.41 14.83
CA HIS A 360 17.48 -13.18 14.18
C HIS A 360 17.34 -12.53 12.78
N PHE A 361 16.21 -11.92 12.52
CA PHE A 361 15.98 -11.24 11.25
C PHE A 361 16.47 -9.78 11.31
N SER A 362 17.32 -9.40 10.37
CA SER A 362 17.86 -8.04 10.23
C SER A 362 17.01 -7.19 9.30
N PRO A 363 17.10 -5.85 9.34
CA PRO A 363 16.43 -5.02 8.34
C PRO A 363 16.92 -5.32 6.94
N GLU A 364 16.00 -5.40 5.99
CA GLU A 364 16.36 -5.37 4.58
C GLU A 364 16.75 -3.96 4.16
N ARG A 365 17.82 -3.83 3.40
CA ARG A 365 18.40 -2.55 3.03
C ARG A 365 18.40 -2.34 1.53
N MET A 366 18.11 -1.12 1.10
CA MET A 366 18.20 -0.70 -0.28
C MET A 366 18.97 0.61 -0.40
N LEU A 367 19.92 0.67 -1.34
CA LEU A 367 20.57 1.88 -1.80
C LEU A 367 20.13 2.14 -3.24
N GLY A 368 19.35 3.21 -3.44
CA GLY A 368 18.79 3.58 -4.72
C GLY A 368 19.53 4.76 -5.36
N TYR A 369 19.77 4.64 -6.66
CA TYR A 369 20.26 5.69 -7.53
C TYR A 369 19.18 5.99 -8.55
N GLU A 370 18.78 7.24 -8.67
CA GLU A 370 17.69 7.66 -9.54
C GLU A 370 18.08 8.88 -10.34
N ALA A 371 17.59 8.98 -11.57
CA ALA A 371 17.68 10.18 -12.38
C ALA A 371 16.42 10.33 -13.23
N GLY A 372 15.99 11.56 -13.47
CA GLY A 372 14.83 11.82 -14.28
C GLY A 372 14.89 13.14 -15.03
N TYR A 373 14.06 13.19 -16.07
CA TYR A 373 13.89 14.36 -16.93
C TYR A 373 12.42 14.60 -17.22
N ARG A 374 11.95 15.79 -16.93
CA ARG A 374 10.59 16.23 -17.22
C ARG A 374 10.60 17.40 -18.17
N THR A 375 9.74 17.36 -19.17
CA THR A 375 9.69 18.43 -20.16
C THR A 375 8.31 18.63 -20.76
N LEU A 376 7.97 19.88 -21.00
CA LEU A 376 6.87 20.26 -21.87
C LEU A 376 7.43 20.34 -23.32
N VAL A 377 7.40 19.19 -24.02
CA VAL A 377 7.92 19.03 -25.39
C VAL A 377 7.22 19.99 -26.37
N ALA A 378 5.91 20.13 -26.21
CA ALA A 378 5.07 21.06 -26.96
C ALA A 378 3.97 21.60 -26.02
N PRO A 379 3.26 22.69 -26.35
CA PRO A 379 2.23 23.28 -25.46
C PRO A 379 1.16 22.32 -24.94
N LYS A 380 1.04 21.14 -25.56
CA LYS A 380 0.02 20.14 -25.25
C LYS A 380 0.62 18.76 -24.99
N LEU A 381 1.94 18.61 -24.97
CA LEU A 381 2.62 17.33 -24.79
C LEU A 381 3.67 17.45 -23.67
N TYR A 382 3.37 16.82 -22.56
CA TYR A 382 4.26 16.65 -21.42
C TYR A 382 4.89 15.25 -21.44
N LEU A 383 6.14 15.14 -21.03
CA LEU A 383 6.89 13.90 -20.93
C LEU A 383 7.64 13.84 -19.59
N ASP A 384 7.43 12.77 -18.85
CA ASP A 384 8.18 12.40 -17.64
C ASP A 384 8.98 11.13 -17.92
N LEU A 385 10.30 11.20 -17.74
CA LEU A 385 11.23 10.08 -17.88
C LEU A 385 11.94 9.88 -16.55
N ALA A 386 12.01 8.65 -16.08
CA ALA A 386 12.79 8.28 -14.91
C ALA A 386 13.57 6.99 -15.17
N SER A 387 14.77 6.90 -14.62
CA SER A 387 15.58 5.68 -14.57
C SER A 387 16.04 5.45 -13.15
N PHE A 388 16.22 4.18 -12.79
CA PHE A 388 16.67 3.80 -11.47
C PHE A 388 17.60 2.58 -11.50
N TYR A 389 18.49 2.53 -10.51
CA TYR A 389 19.28 1.37 -10.16
C TYR A 389 19.29 1.23 -8.64
N ASN A 390 18.79 0.10 -8.13
CA ASN A 390 18.70 -0.17 -6.71
C ASN A 390 19.59 -1.37 -6.37
N HIS A 391 20.40 -1.22 -5.34
CA HIS A 391 21.18 -2.30 -4.74
C HIS A 391 20.53 -2.72 -3.44
N TYR A 392 20.22 -4.02 -3.32
CA TYR A 392 19.60 -4.60 -2.14
C TYR A 392 20.58 -5.52 -1.41
N SER A 393 20.59 -5.42 -0.09
CA SER A 393 21.29 -6.34 0.81
C SER A 393 20.36 -6.81 1.92
N ASP A 394 20.72 -7.94 2.50
CA ASP A 394 20.02 -8.51 3.65
C ASP A 394 18.53 -8.82 3.38
N LEU A 395 18.18 -9.17 2.13
CA LEU A 395 16.83 -9.60 1.78
C LEU A 395 16.51 -10.96 2.39
N GLU A 396 15.21 -11.20 2.65
CA GLU A 396 14.69 -12.44 3.22
C GLU A 396 15.19 -13.68 2.46
N SER A 397 15.62 -14.67 3.21
CA SER A 397 15.95 -16.02 2.74
C SER A 397 15.30 -17.09 3.64
N ILE A 398 15.17 -18.29 3.11
CA ILE A 398 14.65 -19.46 3.82
C ILE A 398 15.79 -20.45 4.00
N GLU A 399 16.34 -20.51 5.21
CA GLU A 399 17.54 -21.31 5.50
C GLU A 399 17.17 -22.67 6.12
N PRO A 400 17.35 -23.77 5.39
CA PRO A 400 17.11 -25.11 5.96
C PRO A 400 18.16 -25.44 7.03
N ALA A 401 17.71 -26.13 8.07
CA ALA A 401 18.59 -26.65 9.13
C ALA A 401 18.43 -28.17 9.32
N ALA A 402 19.22 -28.77 10.21
CA ALA A 402 19.20 -30.20 10.45
C ALA A 402 17.81 -30.66 10.94
N PRO A 403 17.20 -31.69 10.28
CA PRO A 403 15.94 -32.25 10.73
C PRO A 403 16.06 -32.92 12.10
N PHE A 404 14.95 -32.87 12.85
CA PHE A 404 14.85 -33.51 14.16
C PHE A 404 13.51 -34.22 14.36
N LEU A 405 13.48 -35.20 15.25
CA LEU A 405 12.27 -35.91 15.63
C LEU A 405 11.55 -35.14 16.75
N GLU A 406 10.24 -34.94 16.59
CA GLU A 406 9.36 -34.33 17.56
C GLU A 406 8.21 -35.29 17.91
N SER A 407 7.95 -35.46 19.20
CA SER A 407 6.90 -36.36 19.69
C SER A 407 5.69 -35.64 20.28
N SER A 408 5.75 -34.31 20.40
CA SER A 408 4.66 -33.47 20.88
C SER A 408 4.50 -32.28 19.93
N PRO A 409 3.30 -32.09 19.35
CA PRO A 409 2.10 -32.92 19.52
C PRO A 409 2.23 -34.29 18.81
N PRO A 410 1.54 -35.34 19.32
CA PRO A 410 1.54 -36.65 18.69
C PRO A 410 0.83 -36.65 17.34
N PRO A 411 1.15 -37.64 16.45
CA PRO A 411 2.17 -38.72 16.57
C PRO A 411 3.60 -38.21 16.34
N THR A 412 4.59 -39.03 16.73
CA THR A 412 6.01 -38.69 16.46
C THR A 412 6.23 -38.47 14.98
N HIS A 413 6.90 -37.39 14.62
CA HIS A 413 7.13 -36.93 13.26
C HIS A 413 8.50 -36.29 13.10
N LEU A 414 8.99 -36.25 11.86
CA LEU A 414 10.21 -35.52 11.51
C LEU A 414 9.88 -34.08 11.17
N VAL A 415 10.62 -33.15 11.73
CA VAL A 415 10.54 -31.69 11.42
C VAL A 415 11.79 -31.28 10.65
N VAL A 416 11.59 -30.63 9.51
CA VAL A 416 12.63 -29.95 8.74
C VAL A 416 12.46 -28.44 9.01
N PRO A 417 13.29 -27.83 9.86
CA PRO A 417 13.19 -26.41 10.17
C PRO A 417 13.70 -25.56 9.01
N LEU A 418 12.98 -24.47 8.73
CA LEU A 418 13.25 -23.49 7.69
C LEU A 418 13.28 -22.11 8.36
N TYR A 419 14.47 -21.63 8.70
CA TYR A 419 14.63 -20.34 9.39
C TYR A 419 14.51 -19.18 8.42
N LEU A 420 13.76 -18.15 8.84
CA LEU A 420 13.70 -16.88 8.13
C LEU A 420 14.98 -16.08 8.46
N ARG A 421 15.74 -15.71 7.44
CA ARG A 421 17.06 -15.06 7.54
C ARG A 421 17.23 -14.02 6.43
N ASN A 422 18.40 -13.41 6.37
CA ASN A 422 18.77 -12.35 5.44
C ASN A 422 19.87 -12.78 4.47
N GLY A 423 19.68 -13.90 3.80
CA GLY A 423 20.68 -14.51 2.92
C GLY A 423 20.60 -14.15 1.44
N ILE A 424 19.72 -13.24 1.03
CA ILE A 424 19.56 -12.82 -0.37
C ILE A 424 20.06 -11.40 -0.57
N LEU A 425 20.64 -11.14 -1.74
CA LEU A 425 21.09 -9.82 -2.18
C LEU A 425 20.91 -9.69 -3.70
N GLY A 426 20.95 -8.48 -4.22
CA GLY A 426 20.86 -8.27 -5.66
C GLY A 426 20.52 -6.85 -6.07
N ASN A 427 20.09 -6.70 -7.31
CA ASN A 427 19.84 -5.40 -7.89
C ASN A 427 18.53 -5.38 -8.66
N THR A 428 17.89 -4.21 -8.70
CA THR A 428 16.87 -3.89 -9.70
C THR A 428 17.29 -2.67 -10.50
N SER A 429 16.93 -2.63 -11.77
CA SER A 429 17.11 -1.46 -12.61
C SER A 429 15.95 -1.31 -13.57
N GLY A 430 15.67 -0.09 -14.01
CA GLY A 430 14.56 0.12 -14.92
C GLY A 430 14.44 1.53 -15.45
N ILE A 431 13.45 1.66 -16.34
CA ILE A 431 13.09 2.92 -16.98
C ILE A 431 11.57 3.06 -16.90
N GLU A 432 11.12 4.28 -16.62
CA GLU A 432 9.72 4.66 -16.56
C GLU A 432 9.49 5.84 -17.51
N ILE A 433 8.43 5.78 -18.31
CA ILE A 433 8.07 6.79 -19.30
C ILE A 433 6.61 7.15 -19.11
N GLY A 434 6.31 8.42 -18.87
CA GLY A 434 4.95 8.95 -18.64
C GLY A 434 4.63 10.11 -19.58
N PRO A 435 4.11 9.88 -20.80
CA PRO A 435 3.60 10.94 -21.66
C PRO A 435 2.18 11.35 -21.24
N GLU A 436 1.90 12.65 -21.28
CA GLU A 436 0.55 13.22 -21.23
C GLU A 436 0.35 14.12 -22.45
N TRP A 437 -0.70 13.84 -23.23
CA TRP A 437 -1.03 14.60 -24.42
C TRP A 437 -2.47 15.10 -24.38
N ARG A 438 -2.65 16.42 -24.55
CA ARG A 438 -3.95 17.09 -24.61
C ARG A 438 -4.20 17.65 -26.02
N PRO A 439 -4.60 16.78 -26.99
CA PRO A 439 -4.80 17.24 -28.37
C PRO A 439 -5.86 18.35 -28.45
N THR A 440 -6.90 18.26 -27.62
CA THR A 440 -7.96 19.28 -27.48
C THR A 440 -8.22 19.59 -26.01
N ARG A 441 -9.10 20.55 -25.71
CA ARG A 441 -9.50 20.87 -24.33
C ARG A 441 -10.39 19.79 -23.69
N TRP A 442 -11.05 19.00 -24.51
CA TRP A 442 -12.03 17.98 -24.08
C TRP A 442 -11.44 16.55 -24.16
N TRP A 443 -10.21 16.38 -24.60
CA TRP A 443 -9.57 15.06 -24.72
C TRP A 443 -8.16 15.07 -24.14
N ARG A 444 -7.90 14.16 -23.19
CA ARG A 444 -6.61 13.93 -22.56
C ARG A 444 -6.22 12.46 -22.71
N LEU A 445 -5.03 12.23 -23.19
CA LEU A 445 -4.39 10.92 -23.27
C LEU A 445 -3.22 10.88 -22.29
N GLU A 446 -3.20 9.89 -21.45
CA GLU A 446 -2.12 9.60 -20.51
C GLU A 446 -1.55 8.22 -20.80
N GLY A 447 -0.23 8.11 -20.84
CA GLY A 447 0.49 6.86 -21.03
C GLY A 447 1.42 6.60 -19.86
N SER A 448 1.67 5.33 -19.59
CA SER A 448 2.73 4.89 -18.69
C SER A 448 3.35 3.63 -19.25
N TYR A 449 4.65 3.60 -19.34
CA TYR A 449 5.42 2.40 -19.62
C TYR A 449 6.48 2.23 -18.56
N SER A 450 6.57 1.03 -17.99
CA SER A 450 7.65 0.64 -17.07
C SER A 450 8.38 -0.60 -17.59
N TYR A 451 9.69 -0.54 -17.52
CA TYR A 451 10.58 -1.68 -17.69
C TYR A 451 11.31 -1.96 -16.39
N LEU A 452 11.30 -3.20 -15.94
CA LEU A 452 11.99 -3.68 -14.75
C LEU A 452 12.91 -4.84 -15.09
N HIS A 453 14.17 -4.74 -14.73
CA HIS A 453 15.11 -5.85 -14.66
C HIS A 453 15.48 -6.11 -13.20
N MET A 454 15.27 -7.34 -12.73
CA MET A 454 15.65 -7.79 -11.39
C MET A 454 16.68 -8.91 -11.52
N SER A 455 17.67 -8.93 -10.64
CA SER A 455 18.70 -9.96 -10.58
C SER A 455 19.08 -10.18 -9.12
N LEU A 456 18.50 -11.22 -8.53
CA LEU A 456 18.75 -11.63 -7.15
C LEU A 456 19.64 -12.87 -7.09
N ARG A 457 20.41 -12.98 -6.02
CA ARG A 457 21.26 -14.12 -5.76
C ARG A 457 21.38 -14.37 -4.26
N LYS A 458 21.64 -15.59 -3.86
CA LYS A 458 21.95 -15.92 -2.48
C LYS A 458 23.38 -15.49 -2.10
N ALA A 459 23.58 -15.12 -0.85
CA ALA A 459 24.89 -14.91 -0.26
C ALA A 459 25.68 -16.24 -0.22
N ALA A 460 27.00 -16.18 -0.16
CA ALA A 460 27.84 -17.38 -0.13
C ALA A 460 27.59 -18.28 1.10
N SER A 461 27.15 -17.67 2.21
CA SER A 461 26.80 -18.38 3.45
C SER A 461 25.39 -18.96 3.46
N SER A 462 24.51 -18.56 2.53
CA SER A 462 23.12 -19.00 2.49
C SER A 462 22.98 -20.40 1.89
N LEU A 463 22.12 -21.20 2.50
CA LEU A 463 21.71 -22.53 2.01
C LEU A 463 20.41 -22.47 1.21
N ASP A 464 19.77 -21.30 1.11
CA ASP A 464 18.55 -21.10 0.34
C ASP A 464 18.76 -21.46 -1.14
N THR A 465 17.80 -22.15 -1.73
CA THR A 465 17.86 -22.60 -3.13
C THR A 465 16.75 -22.06 -4.00
N SER A 466 15.77 -21.35 -3.44
CA SER A 466 14.51 -21.02 -4.12
C SER A 466 14.12 -19.54 -4.06
N THR A 467 14.38 -18.85 -2.95
CA THR A 467 13.82 -17.51 -2.69
C THR A 467 14.28 -16.47 -3.71
N ALA A 468 15.57 -16.42 -4.06
CA ALA A 468 16.06 -15.49 -5.07
C ALA A 468 15.33 -15.66 -6.42
N LYS A 469 15.17 -16.89 -6.90
CA LYS A 469 14.52 -17.19 -8.17
C LYS A 469 13.01 -16.94 -8.13
N SER A 470 12.35 -17.28 -7.03
CA SER A 470 10.90 -17.06 -6.87
C SER A 470 10.57 -15.58 -6.81
N THR A 471 11.38 -14.77 -6.12
CA THR A 471 11.20 -13.32 -6.03
C THR A 471 11.50 -12.65 -7.37
N ASP A 472 12.57 -13.02 -8.06
CA ASP A 472 12.92 -12.52 -9.41
C ASP A 472 11.78 -12.71 -10.42
N GLY A 473 11.14 -13.88 -10.38
CA GLY A 473 10.05 -14.25 -11.30
C GLY A 473 8.66 -13.81 -10.85
N ALA A 474 8.53 -13.09 -9.75
CA ALA A 474 7.24 -12.65 -9.21
C ALA A 474 6.84 -11.23 -9.63
N SER A 475 7.70 -10.51 -10.34
CA SER A 475 7.43 -9.13 -10.81
C SER A 475 7.41 -9.05 -12.33
N PRO A 476 6.47 -8.30 -12.94
CA PRO A 476 6.42 -8.16 -14.39
C PRO A 476 7.60 -7.33 -14.89
N ARG A 477 8.15 -7.73 -16.04
CA ARG A 477 9.25 -7.00 -16.69
C ARG A 477 8.77 -5.77 -17.46
N HIS A 478 7.58 -5.86 -18.05
CA HIS A 478 6.99 -4.80 -18.86
C HIS A 478 5.57 -4.55 -18.42
N GLU A 479 5.25 -3.29 -18.16
CA GLU A 479 3.91 -2.82 -17.92
C GLU A 479 3.61 -1.62 -18.81
N VAL A 480 2.44 -1.61 -19.43
CA VAL A 480 1.93 -0.49 -20.23
C VAL A 480 0.55 -0.14 -19.72
N VAL A 481 0.31 1.14 -19.48
CA VAL A 481 -1.04 1.67 -19.20
C VAL A 481 -1.29 2.84 -20.16
N ILE A 482 -2.47 2.85 -20.77
CA ILE A 482 -2.94 3.95 -21.62
C ILE A 482 -4.32 4.35 -21.13
N GLN A 483 -4.51 5.63 -20.83
CA GLN A 483 -5.78 6.19 -20.43
C GLN A 483 -6.24 7.24 -21.43
N SER A 484 -7.52 7.17 -21.81
CA SER A 484 -8.18 8.15 -22.64
C SER A 484 -9.35 8.74 -21.86
N LEU A 485 -9.30 10.04 -21.60
CA LEU A 485 -10.26 10.79 -20.81
C LEU A 485 -10.93 11.83 -21.72
N VAL A 486 -12.24 11.71 -21.92
CA VAL A 486 -12.99 12.49 -22.91
C VAL A 486 -14.18 13.16 -22.26
N ASP A 487 -14.16 14.50 -22.24
CA ASP A 487 -15.29 15.34 -21.80
C ASP A 487 -16.17 15.69 -23.00
N LEU A 488 -17.37 15.15 -23.07
CA LEU A 488 -18.32 15.35 -24.15
C LEU A 488 -19.35 16.44 -23.79
N PRO A 489 -19.99 17.06 -24.79
CA PRO A 489 -21.06 18.00 -24.55
C PRO A 489 -22.21 17.41 -23.71
N ARG A 490 -23.01 18.25 -23.08
CA ARG A 490 -24.20 17.92 -22.27
C ARG A 490 -23.89 17.09 -21.01
N GLY A 491 -22.67 17.19 -20.49
CA GLY A 491 -22.26 16.54 -19.23
C GLY A 491 -21.96 15.05 -19.34
N PHE A 492 -21.64 14.56 -20.52
CA PHE A 492 -21.11 13.20 -20.71
C PHE A 492 -19.59 13.19 -20.54
N GLU A 493 -19.08 12.15 -19.90
CA GLU A 493 -17.66 11.84 -19.75
C GLU A 493 -17.42 10.38 -20.12
N VAL A 494 -16.37 10.09 -20.88
CA VAL A 494 -15.97 8.73 -21.26
C VAL A 494 -14.50 8.54 -20.89
N ASP A 495 -14.26 7.64 -19.94
CA ASP A 495 -12.93 7.26 -19.48
C ASP A 495 -12.64 5.83 -19.95
N GLN A 496 -11.49 5.60 -20.53
CA GLN A 496 -11.03 4.28 -20.96
C GLN A 496 -9.61 4.05 -20.45
N THR A 497 -9.36 2.86 -19.94
CA THR A 497 -8.04 2.44 -19.50
C THR A 497 -7.69 1.11 -20.13
N TYR A 498 -6.53 1.03 -20.77
CA TYR A 498 -5.95 -0.20 -21.29
C TYR A 498 -4.69 -0.52 -20.52
N ARG A 499 -4.52 -1.78 -20.12
CA ARG A 499 -3.36 -2.25 -19.38
C ARG A 499 -2.81 -3.52 -20.02
N SER A 500 -1.47 -3.57 -20.18
CA SER A 500 -0.74 -4.76 -20.57
C SER A 500 0.32 -5.06 -19.53
N VAL A 501 0.38 -6.30 -19.08
CA VAL A 501 1.33 -6.76 -18.05
C VAL A 501 2.01 -8.04 -18.55
N SER A 502 3.33 -8.09 -18.48
CA SER A 502 4.09 -9.29 -18.83
C SER A 502 3.90 -10.41 -17.80
N ALA A 503 4.22 -11.65 -18.19
CA ALA A 503 4.04 -12.82 -17.34
C ALA A 503 4.83 -12.75 -16.03
N LEU A 504 4.32 -13.43 -14.99
CA LEU A 504 4.98 -13.70 -13.71
C LEU A 504 5.38 -15.19 -13.65
N PRO A 505 6.56 -15.58 -14.14
CA PRO A 505 6.92 -16.98 -14.29
C PRO A 505 6.93 -17.78 -12.98
N ALA A 506 7.40 -17.17 -11.88
CA ALA A 506 7.43 -17.81 -10.57
C ALA A 506 6.03 -18.04 -9.99
N GLN A 507 5.05 -17.25 -10.39
CA GLN A 507 3.65 -17.35 -9.99
C GLN A 507 2.82 -18.19 -10.98
N LYS A 508 3.39 -18.61 -12.11
CA LYS A 508 2.71 -19.27 -13.23
C LYS A 508 1.58 -18.45 -13.83
N VAL A 509 1.68 -17.13 -13.75
CA VAL A 509 0.72 -16.18 -14.31
C VAL A 509 1.19 -15.79 -15.70
N SER A 510 0.33 -16.00 -16.70
CA SER A 510 0.58 -15.60 -18.08
C SER A 510 0.48 -14.08 -18.25
N SER A 511 1.13 -13.52 -19.28
CA SER A 511 0.90 -12.14 -19.67
C SER A 511 -0.57 -11.90 -20.04
N TYR A 512 -1.06 -10.71 -19.72
CA TYR A 512 -2.46 -10.37 -19.98
C TYR A 512 -2.63 -8.95 -20.51
N TRP A 513 -3.76 -8.74 -21.17
CA TRP A 513 -4.27 -7.45 -21.58
C TRP A 513 -5.63 -7.25 -20.94
N THR A 514 -5.88 -6.13 -20.33
CA THR A 514 -7.19 -5.78 -19.80
C THR A 514 -7.58 -4.37 -20.20
N GLY A 515 -8.88 -4.10 -20.18
CA GLY A 515 -9.43 -2.79 -20.49
C GLY A 515 -10.65 -2.51 -19.64
N ASP A 516 -10.72 -1.28 -19.14
CA ASP A 516 -11.84 -0.75 -18.39
C ASP A 516 -12.44 0.42 -19.15
N ALA A 517 -13.76 0.60 -19.05
CA ALA A 517 -14.46 1.74 -19.62
C ALA A 517 -15.50 2.27 -18.64
N LYS A 518 -15.57 3.59 -18.52
CA LYS A 518 -16.56 4.28 -17.69
C LYS A 518 -17.28 5.33 -18.54
N LEU A 519 -18.60 5.27 -18.54
CA LEU A 519 -19.46 6.31 -19.06
C LEU A 519 -20.15 7.02 -17.90
N SER A 520 -19.95 8.32 -17.79
CA SER A 520 -20.62 9.17 -16.80
C SER A 520 -21.51 10.17 -17.51
N TRP A 521 -22.64 10.50 -16.88
CA TRP A 521 -23.57 11.52 -17.38
C TRP A 521 -24.11 12.36 -16.22
N ARG A 522 -23.97 13.67 -16.32
CA ARG A 522 -24.50 14.64 -15.37
C ARG A 522 -25.49 15.57 -16.06
N PRO A 523 -26.77 15.16 -16.21
CA PRO A 523 -27.79 15.98 -16.89
C PRO A 523 -28.15 17.25 -16.13
N ALA A 524 -28.03 17.23 -14.80
CA ALA A 524 -28.23 18.37 -13.91
C ALA A 524 -27.15 18.29 -12.83
N GLY A 525 -26.64 19.44 -12.35
CA GLY A 525 -25.52 19.50 -11.43
C GLY A 525 -25.64 18.66 -10.14
N ARG A 526 -26.87 18.25 -9.78
CA ARG A 526 -27.18 17.47 -8.57
C ARG A 526 -27.22 15.96 -8.75
N ILE A 527 -27.47 15.47 -9.94
CA ILE A 527 -27.63 14.04 -10.21
C ILE A 527 -26.58 13.62 -11.23
N GLY A 528 -25.88 12.55 -10.93
CA GLY A 528 -24.94 11.89 -11.82
C GLY A 528 -25.26 10.41 -11.96
N PHE A 529 -25.08 9.88 -13.15
CA PHE A 529 -25.16 8.46 -13.48
C PHE A 529 -23.81 8.01 -13.98
N SER A 530 -23.38 6.80 -13.63
CA SER A 530 -22.21 6.17 -14.21
C SER A 530 -22.47 4.70 -14.48
N ALA A 531 -21.91 4.21 -15.58
CA ALA A 531 -21.81 2.79 -15.91
C ALA A 531 -20.34 2.46 -16.13
N VAL A 532 -19.88 1.39 -15.48
CA VAL A 532 -18.48 0.97 -15.52
C VAL A 532 -18.42 -0.48 -15.95
N GLY A 533 -17.56 -0.76 -16.93
CA GLY A 533 -17.17 -2.10 -17.30
C GLY A 533 -15.70 -2.32 -16.94
N GLN A 534 -15.40 -3.37 -16.23
CA GLN A 534 -14.07 -3.76 -15.78
C GLN A 534 -13.63 -5.04 -16.45
N ASN A 535 -12.35 -5.16 -16.77
CA ASN A 535 -11.76 -6.34 -17.41
C ASN A 535 -12.47 -6.77 -18.71
N LEU A 536 -12.87 -5.79 -19.55
CA LEU A 536 -13.74 -6.01 -20.70
C LEU A 536 -13.11 -6.88 -21.80
N LEU A 537 -11.78 -6.91 -21.91
CA LEU A 537 -11.06 -7.62 -22.96
C LEU A 537 -10.99 -9.13 -22.74
N GLN A 538 -11.15 -9.60 -21.50
CA GLN A 538 -11.07 -11.01 -21.14
C GLN A 538 -12.20 -11.39 -20.17
N PRO A 539 -12.71 -12.64 -20.18
CA PRO A 539 -13.71 -13.07 -19.19
C PRO A 539 -13.16 -13.06 -17.77
N HIS A 540 -11.91 -13.46 -17.62
CA HIS A 540 -11.10 -13.41 -16.41
C HIS A 540 -9.62 -13.49 -16.78
N HIS A 541 -8.74 -13.01 -15.90
CA HIS A 541 -7.29 -13.19 -15.97
C HIS A 541 -6.72 -13.22 -14.56
N ALA A 542 -5.66 -13.99 -14.37
CA ALA A 542 -4.94 -14.01 -13.10
C ALA A 542 -3.90 -12.88 -13.08
N GLU A 543 -3.77 -12.21 -11.94
CA GLU A 543 -2.74 -11.19 -11.70
C GLU A 543 -1.69 -11.65 -10.69
N PHE A 544 -2.03 -12.64 -9.85
CA PHE A 544 -1.13 -13.19 -8.85
C PHE A 544 -1.47 -14.65 -8.52
N GLY A 545 -0.46 -15.42 -8.07
CA GLY A 545 -0.63 -16.80 -7.62
C GLY A 545 -0.77 -16.92 -6.10
N GLY A 546 -0.86 -18.15 -5.61
CA GLY A 546 -0.78 -18.50 -4.18
C GLY A 546 -2.08 -18.97 -3.53
N ASP A 547 -3.17 -19.15 -4.27
CA ASP A 547 -4.33 -19.89 -3.77
C ASP A 547 -4.10 -21.42 -3.87
N PRO A 548 -4.43 -22.20 -2.81
CA PRO A 548 -4.25 -23.64 -2.83
C PRO A 548 -5.09 -24.39 -3.88
N GLY A 549 -6.18 -23.81 -4.34
CA GLY A 549 -7.06 -24.36 -5.37
C GLY A 549 -6.72 -23.95 -6.80
N GLY A 550 -5.63 -23.19 -7.00
CA GLY A 550 -5.17 -22.74 -8.31
C GLY A 550 -5.12 -21.21 -8.46
N LEU A 551 -4.96 -20.75 -9.70
CA LEU A 551 -4.90 -19.31 -9.98
C LEU A 551 -6.29 -18.66 -9.88
N VAL A 552 -6.45 -17.72 -8.98
CA VAL A 552 -7.65 -16.86 -8.90
C VAL A 552 -7.62 -15.85 -10.05
N GLY A 553 -8.72 -15.72 -10.76
CA GLY A 553 -8.85 -14.81 -11.89
C GLY A 553 -9.76 -13.63 -11.59
N ASN A 554 -9.28 -12.41 -11.79
CA ASN A 554 -10.09 -11.21 -11.77
C ASN A 554 -11.13 -11.28 -12.88
N ARG A 555 -12.41 -11.30 -12.53
CA ARG A 555 -13.52 -11.46 -13.47
C ARG A 555 -13.84 -10.17 -14.21
N ARG A 556 -14.39 -10.34 -15.42
CA ARG A 556 -15.13 -9.26 -16.08
C ARG A 556 -16.30 -8.84 -15.20
N GLY A 557 -16.41 -7.55 -14.92
CA GLY A 557 -17.48 -6.96 -14.13
C GLY A 557 -18.14 -5.80 -14.85
N VAL A 558 -19.42 -5.59 -14.57
CA VAL A 558 -20.14 -4.37 -14.95
C VAL A 558 -20.96 -3.90 -13.76
N TYR A 559 -20.98 -2.59 -13.52
CA TYR A 559 -21.86 -2.00 -12.52
C TYR A 559 -22.36 -0.64 -12.97
N ALA A 560 -23.47 -0.21 -12.37
CA ALA A 560 -23.99 1.14 -12.52
C ALA A 560 -24.14 1.81 -11.16
N GLN A 561 -23.97 3.12 -11.13
CA GLN A 561 -24.08 3.92 -9.92
C GLN A 561 -24.84 5.22 -10.21
N ILE A 562 -25.69 5.61 -9.27
CA ILE A 562 -26.33 6.93 -9.20
C ILE A 562 -25.70 7.71 -8.04
N THR A 563 -25.47 9.00 -8.27
CA THR A 563 -24.97 9.93 -7.27
C THR A 563 -25.91 11.13 -7.19
N TRP A 564 -26.35 11.48 -5.99
CA TRP A 564 -27.13 12.68 -5.74
C TRP A 564 -26.40 13.62 -4.77
N ARG A 565 -26.44 14.92 -5.05
CA ARG A 565 -25.86 15.98 -4.23
C ARG A 565 -26.89 17.06 -3.94
N SER A 566 -26.94 17.56 -2.70
CA SER A 566 -27.84 18.67 -2.36
C SER A 566 -27.34 20.02 -2.89
N THR A 567 -26.02 20.16 -3.11
CA THR A 567 -25.37 21.35 -3.66
C THR A 567 -24.85 21.09 -5.06
N GLU A 568 -24.95 22.05 -5.95
CA GLU A 568 -24.30 22.00 -7.27
C GLU A 568 -22.79 22.20 -7.12
N LYS A 569 -21.99 21.41 -7.84
CA LYS A 569 -20.55 21.62 -7.97
C LYS A 569 -20.24 22.42 -9.22
#